data_aa099dbeb85fa9a7c37bb083f0807f39
#
_entry.id   aa099dbeb85fa9a7c37bb083f0807f39
#
_cell.length_a   1.000
_cell.length_b   1.000
_cell.length_c   1.000
_cell.angle_alpha   90.00
_cell.angle_beta   90.00
_cell.angle_gamma   90.00
#
_symmetry.space_group_name_H-M   'P 1'
#
loop_
_entity.id
_entity.type
_entity.pdbx_description
1 polymer ?
#
loop_
_entity_poly.entity_id
_entity_poly.type
_entity_poly.pdbx_seq_one_letter_code
_entity_poly.pdbx_strand_id
1 'polypeptide(L)'
;MQDIQCKVLSELPLKEVMRTSILSSKWRSVWSIHPKLRFVGATMCGRMIATGLIQYTSKFVRNVNTVLQRHSGMFVEDFEVQFEFNRELIVHLDNWVRFVVASQTKNLAFDLVPSEFHGRNGRYLFPIEYLDSRSTSCLQCIQLSFVFIKLRSRFNGFPNLRKLDLNLVHVTAKDLEDMLSSCSKLEWLSIVRCHLDDELKVDRPLSCLVHLHVAYCDVTKIQFNAENLKTFVYRGEWHPIDLSQSRELKDVHLHLNGCITLEHALTTLPTALPTIQSLTLIATTRLKMPGLLENPSKFSKLKYLHLDLIITHKDAGNILSLASYLRAAPLIEKLELNFRSFAIPHTRQHPIRSLPGCQHNYLKNLHVMGFMGSTGQLEILLAVENAPALQVLTLDTDCKYNEDHQGIRTYLIGLACRIGKDYLGERLLQTTKLYVA
;
A
#
# COMPACT_ATOMS: atom_id res chain seq x y z
N MET A 1 -31.84 29.23 4.33
CA MET A 1 -31.48 28.88 5.74
C MET A 1 -31.39 27.35 5.93
N GLN A 2 -32.29 26.54 5.38
CA GLN A 2 -32.27 25.08 5.45
C GLN A 2 -31.02 24.49 4.75
N ASP A 3 -30.62 25.06 3.60
CA ASP A 3 -29.43 24.59 2.85
C ASP A 3 -28.11 24.78 3.61
N ILE A 4 -28.00 25.87 4.39
CA ILE A 4 -26.82 26.13 5.22
C ILE A 4 -26.78 25.12 6.38
N GLN A 5 -27.92 24.83 7.00
CA GLN A 5 -28.01 23.84 8.08
C GLN A 5 -27.68 22.45 7.57
N CYS A 6 -28.20 22.06 6.40
CA CYS A 6 -27.84 20.78 5.75
C CYS A 6 -26.34 20.70 5.48
N LYS A 7 -25.74 21.78 4.97
CA LYS A 7 -24.31 21.82 4.69
C LYS A 7 -23.45 21.74 5.96
N VAL A 8 -23.82 22.42 7.02
CA VAL A 8 -23.12 22.35 8.32
C VAL A 8 -23.24 20.95 8.92
N LEU A 9 -24.44 20.35 8.90
CA LEU A 9 -24.64 19.01 9.44
C LEU A 9 -23.96 17.92 8.59
N SER A 10 -23.82 18.11 7.26
CA SER A 10 -23.14 17.14 6.40
C SER A 10 -21.66 16.94 6.75
N GLU A 11 -21.06 17.84 7.48
CA GLU A 11 -19.69 17.73 7.99
C GLU A 11 -19.59 17.04 9.36
N LEU A 12 -20.72 16.82 10.04
CA LEU A 12 -20.74 16.16 11.35
C LEU A 12 -20.96 14.64 11.21
N PRO A 13 -20.40 13.83 12.12
CA PRO A 13 -20.74 12.42 12.20
C PRO A 13 -22.23 12.20 12.47
N LEU A 14 -22.85 11.20 11.83
CA LEU A 14 -24.27 10.90 11.93
C LEU A 14 -24.79 10.85 13.37
N LYS A 15 -24.00 10.33 14.32
CA LYS A 15 -24.35 10.30 15.75
C LYS A 15 -24.55 11.68 16.34
N GLU A 16 -23.71 12.64 15.99
CA GLU A 16 -23.82 14.01 16.49
C GLU A 16 -24.99 14.74 15.79
N VAL A 17 -25.21 14.48 14.50
CA VAL A 17 -26.37 14.97 13.77
C VAL A 17 -27.69 14.46 14.41
N MET A 18 -27.74 13.19 14.77
CA MET A 18 -28.90 12.62 15.47
C MET A 18 -29.13 13.25 16.86
N ARG A 19 -28.07 13.59 17.58
CA ARG A 19 -28.16 14.30 18.88
C ARG A 19 -28.76 15.70 18.71
N THR A 20 -28.45 16.39 17.62
CA THR A 20 -29.03 17.73 17.37
C THR A 20 -30.55 17.68 17.14
N SER A 21 -31.08 16.52 16.78
CA SER A 21 -32.54 16.31 16.60
C SER A 21 -33.37 16.55 17.87
N ILE A 22 -32.72 16.50 19.05
CA ILE A 22 -33.33 16.78 20.34
C ILE A 22 -33.60 18.28 20.50
N LEU A 23 -32.86 19.16 19.82
CA LEU A 23 -32.90 20.60 20.00
C LEU A 23 -34.17 21.26 19.44
N SER A 24 -34.69 20.76 18.32
CA SER A 24 -35.97 21.27 17.77
C SER A 24 -36.53 20.36 16.68
N SER A 25 -37.83 20.54 16.35
CA SER A 25 -38.51 19.82 15.26
C SER A 25 -37.87 20.11 13.89
N LYS A 26 -37.31 21.30 13.65
CA LYS A 26 -36.57 21.62 12.42
C LYS A 26 -35.28 20.84 12.29
N TRP A 27 -34.52 20.65 13.35
CA TRP A 27 -33.32 19.81 13.35
C TRP A 27 -33.65 18.33 13.16
N ARG A 28 -34.83 17.90 13.60
CA ARG A 28 -35.33 16.52 13.42
C ARG A 28 -35.59 16.17 11.95
N SER A 29 -35.97 17.13 11.10
CA SER A 29 -36.15 16.89 9.67
C SER A 29 -34.84 16.91 8.88
N VAL A 30 -33.83 17.64 9.35
CA VAL A 30 -32.55 17.78 8.62
C VAL A 30 -31.72 16.51 8.65
N TRP A 31 -31.70 15.75 9.74
CA TRP A 31 -30.96 14.50 9.77
C TRP A 31 -31.55 13.41 8.85
N SER A 32 -32.87 13.44 8.59
CA SER A 32 -33.53 12.46 7.72
C SER A 32 -33.16 12.61 6.24
N ILE A 33 -32.48 13.70 5.86
CA ILE A 33 -31.95 13.93 4.51
C ILE A 33 -30.43 14.01 4.50
N HIS A 34 -29.77 13.56 5.57
CA HIS A 34 -28.32 13.62 5.70
C HIS A 34 -27.62 12.79 4.61
N PRO A 35 -26.71 13.37 3.81
CA PRO A 35 -26.16 12.69 2.64
C PRO A 35 -25.11 11.62 2.98
N LYS A 36 -24.56 11.61 4.20
CA LYS A 36 -23.46 10.71 4.61
C LYS A 36 -23.95 9.77 5.70
N LEU A 37 -24.25 8.54 5.34
CA LEU A 37 -24.72 7.50 6.25
C LEU A 37 -23.58 6.53 6.58
N ARG A 38 -22.92 6.75 7.72
CA ARG A 38 -21.80 5.94 8.18
C ARG A 38 -22.18 5.19 9.45
N PHE A 39 -22.20 3.86 9.35
CA PHE A 39 -22.60 2.95 10.41
C PHE A 39 -21.38 2.14 10.88
N VAL A 40 -20.77 2.57 11.98
CA VAL A 40 -19.59 1.91 12.57
C VAL A 40 -20.01 1.25 13.89
N GLY A 41 -19.82 -0.07 14.00
CA GLY A 41 -20.24 -0.86 15.15
C GLY A 41 -19.74 -0.31 16.49
N ALA A 42 -18.45 -0.01 16.57
CA ALA A 42 -17.83 0.53 17.79
C ALA A 42 -18.45 1.86 18.24
N THR A 43 -18.82 2.73 17.31
CA THR A 43 -19.43 4.04 17.65
C THR A 43 -20.91 3.95 17.98
N MET A 44 -21.64 3.03 17.33
CA MET A 44 -23.09 2.90 17.50
C MET A 44 -23.50 2.03 18.70
N CYS A 45 -22.71 1.03 19.02
CA CYS A 45 -23.04 0.03 20.05
C CYS A 45 -22.17 0.08 21.28
N GLY A 46 -21.02 0.79 21.23
CA GLY A 46 -19.99 0.76 22.27
C GLY A 46 -19.07 -0.45 22.12
N ARG A 47 -18.28 -0.75 23.16
CA ARG A 47 -17.36 -1.90 23.12
C ARG A 47 -18.11 -3.22 23.31
N MET A 48 -17.76 -4.24 22.54
CA MET A 48 -18.37 -5.56 22.52
C MET A 48 -18.26 -6.32 23.87
N ILE A 49 -17.31 -5.98 24.70
CA ILE A 49 -16.89 -6.72 25.91
C ILE A 49 -18.03 -6.90 26.95
N ALA A 50 -19.07 -6.05 26.92
CA ALA A 50 -20.09 -6.04 27.99
C ALA A 50 -21.39 -6.78 27.65
N THR A 51 -21.67 -7.13 26.38
CA THR A 51 -23.04 -7.50 25.97
C THR A 51 -23.18 -8.82 25.22
N GLY A 52 -22.11 -9.53 24.94
CA GLY A 52 -22.16 -10.72 24.08
C GLY A 52 -22.45 -10.42 22.60
N LEU A 53 -21.95 -11.25 21.70
CA LEU A 53 -22.00 -11.03 20.24
C LEU A 53 -23.40 -10.87 19.70
N ILE A 54 -24.37 -11.68 20.15
CA ILE A 54 -25.76 -11.68 19.65
C ILE A 54 -26.46 -10.35 19.98
N GLN A 55 -26.32 -9.88 21.22
CA GLN A 55 -26.95 -8.61 21.64
C GLN A 55 -26.30 -7.41 20.95
N TYR A 56 -24.98 -7.46 20.73
CA TYR A 56 -24.23 -6.44 20.02
C TYR A 56 -24.70 -6.33 18.57
N THR A 57 -24.80 -7.47 17.87
CA THR A 57 -25.32 -7.55 16.49
C THR A 57 -26.77 -7.05 16.40
N SER A 58 -27.67 -7.54 17.27
CA SER A 58 -29.08 -7.13 17.28
C SER A 58 -29.26 -5.63 17.53
N LYS A 59 -28.43 -5.05 18.41
CA LYS A 59 -28.43 -3.60 18.67
C LYS A 59 -27.96 -2.81 17.45
N PHE A 60 -26.89 -3.25 16.79
CA PHE A 60 -26.37 -2.61 15.58
C PHE A 60 -27.42 -2.61 14.48
N VAL A 61 -27.97 -3.77 14.15
CA VAL A 61 -29.02 -3.94 13.12
C VAL A 61 -30.23 -3.04 13.40
N ARG A 62 -30.72 -3.04 14.63
CA ARG A 62 -31.86 -2.18 15.02
C ARG A 62 -31.54 -0.69 14.81
N ASN A 63 -30.35 -0.26 15.19
CA ASN A 63 -29.95 1.13 15.05
C ASN A 63 -29.85 1.53 13.57
N VAL A 64 -29.20 0.71 12.73
CA VAL A 64 -29.10 0.95 11.29
C VAL A 64 -30.48 1.00 10.66
N ASN A 65 -31.31 -0.03 10.88
CA ASN A 65 -32.66 -0.10 10.31
C ASN A 65 -33.53 1.09 10.74
N THR A 66 -33.42 1.54 11.99
CA THR A 66 -34.17 2.72 12.47
C THR A 66 -33.77 3.99 11.70
N VAL A 67 -32.47 4.16 11.40
CA VAL A 67 -31.99 5.29 10.61
C VAL A 67 -32.51 5.21 9.18
N LEU A 68 -32.35 4.05 8.53
CA LEU A 68 -32.74 3.87 7.13
C LEU A 68 -34.26 4.03 6.92
N GLN A 69 -35.08 3.52 7.83
CA GLN A 69 -36.54 3.69 7.79
C GLN A 69 -37.02 5.13 7.90
N ARG A 70 -36.25 5.97 8.60
CA ARG A 70 -36.57 7.39 8.80
C ARG A 70 -35.86 8.31 7.82
N HIS A 71 -34.97 7.77 7.01
CA HIS A 71 -34.26 8.54 5.99
C HIS A 71 -35.19 8.81 4.81
N SER A 72 -35.42 10.07 4.50
CA SER A 72 -36.32 10.53 3.43
C SER A 72 -35.58 11.16 2.24
N GLY A 73 -34.25 11.22 2.30
CA GLY A 73 -33.43 11.77 1.21
C GLY A 73 -33.39 10.84 0.00
N MET A 74 -33.58 11.40 -1.19
CA MET A 74 -33.52 10.65 -2.46
C MET A 74 -32.08 10.36 -2.89
N PHE A 75 -31.10 11.08 -2.33
CA PHE A 75 -29.69 10.95 -2.66
C PHE A 75 -28.86 10.75 -1.41
N VAL A 76 -28.04 9.71 -1.43
CA VAL A 76 -27.01 9.47 -0.43
C VAL A 76 -25.63 9.62 -1.10
N GLU A 77 -24.79 10.46 -0.54
CA GLU A 77 -23.43 10.61 -1.05
C GLU A 77 -22.55 9.45 -0.59
N ASP A 78 -22.48 9.23 0.72
CA ASP A 78 -21.69 8.18 1.35
C ASP A 78 -22.60 7.18 2.07
N PHE A 79 -22.47 5.92 1.75
CA PHE A 79 -23.06 4.81 2.52
C PHE A 79 -21.94 3.88 2.98
N GLU A 80 -21.71 3.83 4.28
CA GLU A 80 -20.63 3.03 4.87
C GLU A 80 -21.18 2.16 6.00
N VAL A 81 -20.84 0.87 5.95
CA VAL A 81 -21.08 -0.10 7.02
C VAL A 81 -19.76 -0.71 7.42
N GLN A 82 -19.36 -0.53 8.68
CA GLN A 82 -18.20 -1.17 9.27
C GLN A 82 -18.68 -2.01 10.48
N PHE A 83 -18.76 -3.30 10.26
CA PHE A 83 -19.22 -4.26 11.27
C PHE A 83 -18.74 -5.67 10.96
N GLU A 84 -18.38 -6.44 11.98
CA GLU A 84 -17.94 -7.83 11.82
C GLU A 84 -19.03 -8.71 11.22
N PHE A 85 -18.69 -9.40 10.12
CA PHE A 85 -19.65 -10.28 9.45
C PHE A 85 -20.01 -11.50 10.30
N ASN A 86 -21.30 -11.74 10.41
CA ASN A 86 -21.86 -13.02 10.80
C ASN A 86 -23.07 -13.35 9.91
N ARG A 87 -23.47 -14.61 9.85
CA ARG A 87 -24.54 -15.07 8.95
C ARG A 87 -25.90 -14.45 9.22
N GLU A 88 -26.16 -14.01 10.44
CA GLU A 88 -27.43 -13.36 10.82
C GLU A 88 -27.59 -12.00 10.14
N LEU A 89 -26.50 -11.39 9.70
CA LEU A 89 -26.51 -10.10 9.00
C LEU A 89 -26.96 -10.19 7.55
N ILE A 90 -26.95 -11.36 6.92
CA ILE A 90 -27.15 -11.51 5.45
C ILE A 90 -28.42 -10.78 4.99
N VAL A 91 -29.57 -11.08 5.61
CA VAL A 91 -30.85 -10.47 5.23
C VAL A 91 -30.83 -8.94 5.40
N HIS A 92 -30.14 -8.47 6.43
CA HIS A 92 -30.02 -7.03 6.70
C HIS A 92 -29.09 -6.35 5.70
N LEU A 93 -27.96 -6.96 5.38
CA LEU A 93 -27.02 -6.47 4.36
C LEU A 93 -27.70 -6.37 2.99
N ASP A 94 -28.48 -7.40 2.60
CA ASP A 94 -29.27 -7.38 1.36
C ASP A 94 -30.25 -6.20 1.32
N ASN A 95 -30.94 -5.93 2.43
CA ASN A 95 -31.86 -4.81 2.53
C ASN A 95 -31.13 -3.46 2.48
N TRP A 96 -29.93 -3.37 3.07
CA TRP A 96 -29.12 -2.16 3.01
C TRP A 96 -28.55 -1.91 1.60
N VAL A 97 -28.19 -2.98 0.87
CA VAL A 97 -27.84 -2.84 -0.55
C VAL A 97 -29.02 -2.35 -1.38
N ARG A 98 -30.26 -2.85 -1.12
CA ARG A 98 -31.46 -2.33 -1.79
C ARG A 98 -31.70 -0.84 -1.50
N PHE A 99 -31.45 -0.42 -0.27
CA PHE A 99 -31.50 1.01 0.09
C PHE A 99 -30.46 1.83 -0.70
N VAL A 100 -29.22 1.34 -0.83
CA VAL A 100 -28.15 1.96 -1.63
C VAL A 100 -28.58 2.16 -3.08
N VAL A 101 -29.21 1.15 -3.68
CA VAL A 101 -29.76 1.22 -5.04
C VAL A 101 -30.84 2.30 -5.15
N ALA A 102 -31.79 2.29 -4.23
CA ALA A 102 -32.91 3.25 -4.23
C ALA A 102 -32.45 4.70 -4.02
N SER A 103 -31.41 4.91 -3.20
CA SER A 103 -30.89 6.23 -2.83
C SER A 103 -29.80 6.78 -3.76
N GLN A 104 -29.52 6.11 -4.88
CA GLN A 104 -28.52 6.55 -5.89
C GLN A 104 -27.18 6.93 -5.27
N THR A 105 -26.69 6.09 -4.39
CA THR A 105 -25.46 6.30 -3.64
C THR A 105 -24.24 6.50 -4.56
N LYS A 106 -23.38 7.45 -4.22
CA LYS A 106 -22.13 7.70 -4.97
C LYS A 106 -20.97 6.87 -4.43
N ASN A 107 -20.82 6.82 -3.10
CA ASN A 107 -19.69 6.17 -2.44
C ASN A 107 -20.24 5.06 -1.53
N LEU A 108 -19.89 3.83 -1.86
CA LEU A 108 -20.35 2.62 -1.17
C LEU A 108 -19.17 1.96 -0.46
N ALA A 109 -19.31 1.70 0.85
CA ALA A 109 -18.32 0.96 1.61
C ALA A 109 -18.98 -0.09 2.51
N PHE A 110 -18.53 -1.35 2.38
CA PHE A 110 -18.83 -2.45 3.30
C PHE A 110 -17.51 -3.02 3.82
N ASP A 111 -17.19 -2.73 5.07
CA ASP A 111 -16.09 -3.36 5.80
C ASP A 111 -16.66 -4.39 6.77
N LEU A 112 -16.62 -5.65 6.35
CA LEU A 112 -17.22 -6.78 7.06
C LEU A 112 -16.16 -7.72 7.66
N VAL A 113 -14.92 -7.25 7.81
CA VAL A 113 -13.80 -8.07 8.32
C VAL A 113 -14.06 -8.44 9.77
N PRO A 114 -14.10 -9.74 10.13
CA PRO A 114 -14.23 -10.18 11.51
C PRO A 114 -12.94 -9.92 12.29
N SER A 115 -13.04 -9.66 13.60
CA SER A 115 -11.88 -9.47 14.49
C SER A 115 -11.03 -10.73 14.58
N GLU A 116 -11.66 -11.92 14.55
CA GLU A 116 -10.99 -13.21 14.52
C GLU A 116 -11.27 -13.89 13.16
N PHE A 117 -10.22 -14.00 12.35
CA PHE A 117 -10.32 -14.61 11.03
C PHE A 117 -9.92 -16.08 11.06
N HIS A 118 -10.88 -16.98 11.06
CA HIS A 118 -10.67 -18.42 11.03
C HIS A 118 -11.04 -19.00 9.65
N GLY A 119 -10.15 -18.87 8.69
CA GLY A 119 -10.27 -19.54 7.40
C GLY A 119 -11.08 -18.79 6.32
N ARG A 120 -11.27 -19.46 5.17
CA ARG A 120 -11.85 -18.88 3.93
C ARG A 120 -13.37 -18.90 3.87
N ASN A 121 -14.04 -19.59 4.80
CA ASN A 121 -15.48 -19.83 4.75
C ASN A 121 -16.26 -18.74 5.48
N GLY A 122 -17.42 -18.38 4.93
CA GLY A 122 -18.39 -17.51 5.62
C GLY A 122 -18.37 -16.05 5.23
N ARG A 123 -17.94 -15.70 4.02
CA ARG A 123 -18.07 -14.33 3.49
C ARG A 123 -19.49 -14.01 3.05
N TYR A 124 -19.83 -12.74 3.08
CA TYR A 124 -21.07 -12.24 2.51
C TYR A 124 -21.03 -12.30 0.99
N LEU A 125 -22.00 -12.95 0.35
CA LEU A 125 -22.18 -12.87 -1.10
C LEU A 125 -22.79 -11.50 -1.42
N PHE A 126 -21.98 -10.59 -1.92
CA PHE A 126 -22.44 -9.24 -2.26
C PHE A 126 -23.38 -9.32 -3.48
N PRO A 127 -24.64 -8.89 -3.33
CA PRO A 127 -25.66 -9.06 -4.38
C PRO A 127 -25.53 -8.01 -5.49
N ILE A 128 -24.50 -8.16 -6.31
CA ILE A 128 -24.21 -7.23 -7.42
C ILE A 128 -25.38 -7.12 -8.39
N GLU A 129 -26.20 -8.15 -8.46
CA GLU A 129 -27.40 -8.19 -9.29
C GLU A 129 -28.54 -7.24 -8.86
N TYR A 130 -28.47 -6.71 -7.65
CA TYR A 130 -29.45 -5.69 -7.23
C TYR A 130 -29.09 -4.32 -7.81
N LEU A 131 -27.83 -4.12 -8.22
CA LEU A 131 -27.37 -2.87 -8.82
C LEU A 131 -27.88 -2.78 -10.27
N ASP A 132 -28.86 -1.91 -10.48
CA ASP A 132 -29.40 -1.62 -11.82
C ASP A 132 -28.51 -0.60 -12.58
N SER A 133 -28.81 -0.34 -13.84
CA SER A 133 -28.05 0.59 -14.67
C SER A 133 -28.01 2.02 -14.11
N ARG A 134 -29.03 2.42 -13.34
CA ARG A 134 -29.10 3.75 -12.72
C ARG A 134 -28.15 3.82 -11.53
N SER A 135 -28.22 2.87 -10.62
CA SER A 135 -27.35 2.82 -9.43
C SER A 135 -25.88 2.63 -9.82
N THR A 136 -25.57 1.74 -10.77
CA THR A 136 -24.21 1.54 -11.26
C THR A 136 -23.62 2.80 -11.90
N SER A 137 -24.45 3.61 -12.58
CA SER A 137 -24.03 4.89 -13.15
C SER A 137 -23.83 6.00 -12.09
N CYS A 138 -24.43 5.88 -10.91
CA CYS A 138 -24.21 6.84 -9.82
C CYS A 138 -22.94 6.55 -9.02
N LEU A 139 -22.53 5.27 -8.92
CA LEU A 139 -21.39 4.85 -8.12
C LEU A 139 -20.06 5.38 -8.66
N GLN A 140 -19.32 6.06 -7.80
CA GLN A 140 -17.99 6.63 -8.08
C GLN A 140 -16.90 5.97 -7.24
N CYS A 141 -17.23 5.50 -6.04
CA CYS A 141 -16.33 4.79 -5.16
C CYS A 141 -17.00 3.52 -4.62
N ILE A 142 -16.29 2.39 -4.71
CA ILE A 142 -16.70 1.12 -4.12
C ILE A 142 -15.55 0.62 -3.27
N GLN A 143 -15.83 0.33 -1.99
CA GLN A 143 -14.92 -0.31 -1.05
C GLN A 143 -15.61 -1.53 -0.45
N LEU A 144 -15.09 -2.71 -0.72
CA LEU A 144 -15.66 -3.96 -0.24
C LEU A 144 -14.60 -4.77 0.49
N SER A 145 -14.92 -5.15 1.73
CA SER A 145 -14.04 -6.01 2.52
C SER A 145 -14.79 -7.25 3.01
N PHE A 146 -14.14 -8.40 2.90
CA PHE A 146 -14.63 -9.70 3.38
C PHE A 146 -15.93 -10.17 2.72
N VAL A 147 -16.03 -9.97 1.40
CA VAL A 147 -17.17 -10.39 0.60
C VAL A 147 -16.79 -11.41 -0.47
N PHE A 148 -17.79 -12.10 -0.99
CA PHE A 148 -17.71 -12.91 -2.20
C PHE A 148 -18.42 -12.13 -3.33
N ILE A 149 -17.75 -11.98 -4.47
CA ILE A 149 -18.30 -11.33 -5.67
C ILE A 149 -18.47 -12.39 -6.75
N LYS A 150 -19.67 -12.45 -7.35
CA LYS A 150 -19.94 -13.28 -8.51
C LYS A 150 -20.75 -12.46 -9.51
N LEU A 151 -20.24 -12.30 -10.71
CA LEU A 151 -20.94 -11.60 -11.77
C LEU A 151 -21.95 -12.52 -12.47
N ARG A 152 -23.05 -11.93 -12.93
CA ARG A 152 -23.96 -12.59 -13.86
C ARG A 152 -23.65 -12.12 -15.29
N SER A 153 -24.00 -12.95 -16.27
CA SER A 153 -23.74 -12.72 -17.72
C SER A 153 -24.30 -11.43 -18.31
N ARG A 154 -25.09 -10.67 -17.57
CA ARG A 154 -25.67 -9.37 -18.00
C ARG A 154 -25.25 -8.20 -17.12
N PHE A 155 -24.07 -8.28 -16.50
CA PHE A 155 -23.57 -7.16 -15.73
C PHE A 155 -23.19 -5.99 -16.65
N ASN A 156 -23.79 -4.81 -16.41
CA ASN A 156 -23.60 -3.63 -17.25
C ASN A 156 -22.38 -2.78 -16.87
N GLY A 157 -21.65 -3.17 -15.81
CA GLY A 157 -20.47 -2.49 -15.35
C GLY A 157 -20.69 -1.21 -14.54
N PHE A 158 -19.60 -0.52 -14.24
CA PHE A 158 -19.57 0.71 -13.46
C PHE A 158 -18.96 1.87 -14.27
N PRO A 159 -19.73 2.53 -15.16
CA PRO A 159 -19.19 3.48 -16.12
C PRO A 159 -18.60 4.76 -15.52
N ASN A 160 -18.99 5.10 -14.30
CA ASN A 160 -18.51 6.30 -13.60
C ASN A 160 -17.63 6.01 -12.38
N LEU A 161 -17.26 4.75 -12.19
CA LEU A 161 -16.42 4.35 -11.05
C LEU A 161 -15.01 4.95 -11.19
N ARG A 162 -14.58 5.68 -10.16
CA ARG A 162 -13.24 6.28 -10.07
C ARG A 162 -12.33 5.53 -9.11
N LYS A 163 -12.90 4.96 -8.04
CA LYS A 163 -12.15 4.22 -7.03
C LYS A 163 -12.78 2.86 -6.76
N LEU A 164 -11.97 1.81 -6.87
CA LEU A 164 -12.32 0.44 -6.45
C LEU A 164 -11.28 -0.04 -5.44
N ASP A 165 -11.77 -0.44 -4.25
CA ASP A 165 -10.94 -0.95 -3.18
C ASP A 165 -11.52 -2.29 -2.69
N LEU A 166 -10.78 -3.36 -2.91
CA LEU A 166 -11.16 -4.72 -2.57
C LEU A 166 -10.18 -5.29 -1.53
N ASN A 167 -10.70 -5.67 -0.36
CA ASN A 167 -9.88 -6.25 0.70
C ASN A 167 -10.47 -7.56 1.19
N LEU A 168 -9.68 -8.63 1.22
CA LEU A 168 -10.15 -9.96 1.62
C LEU A 168 -11.37 -10.45 0.79
N VAL A 169 -11.47 -10.03 -0.46
CA VAL A 169 -12.54 -10.39 -1.38
C VAL A 169 -12.22 -11.71 -2.07
N HIS A 170 -13.23 -12.55 -2.24
CA HIS A 170 -13.16 -13.71 -3.11
C HIS A 170 -13.91 -13.39 -4.41
N VAL A 171 -13.20 -13.39 -5.51
CA VAL A 171 -13.71 -13.12 -6.86
C VAL A 171 -12.86 -13.89 -7.86
N THR A 172 -13.46 -14.49 -8.89
CA THR A 172 -12.66 -15.13 -9.94
C THR A 172 -11.90 -14.08 -10.76
N ALA A 173 -10.74 -14.45 -11.29
CA ALA A 173 -9.95 -13.56 -12.16
C ALA A 173 -10.81 -13.03 -13.32
N LYS A 174 -11.63 -13.89 -13.94
CA LYS A 174 -12.55 -13.53 -15.01
C LYS A 174 -13.62 -12.54 -14.57
N ASP A 175 -14.29 -12.76 -13.43
CA ASP A 175 -15.32 -11.83 -12.94
C ASP A 175 -14.71 -10.46 -12.63
N LEU A 176 -13.48 -10.43 -12.09
CA LEU A 176 -12.77 -9.19 -11.83
C LEU A 176 -12.37 -8.48 -13.13
N GLU A 177 -11.87 -9.20 -14.13
CA GLU A 177 -11.56 -8.65 -15.45
C GLU A 177 -12.81 -8.07 -16.13
N ASP A 178 -13.93 -8.82 -16.14
CA ASP A 178 -15.20 -8.37 -16.71
C ASP A 178 -15.70 -7.09 -16.01
N MET A 179 -15.58 -7.02 -14.69
CA MET A 179 -15.93 -5.84 -13.90
C MET A 179 -15.05 -4.65 -14.25
N LEU A 180 -13.73 -4.82 -14.27
CA LEU A 180 -12.76 -3.76 -14.55
C LEU A 180 -12.85 -3.27 -16.00
N SER A 181 -13.13 -4.17 -16.94
CA SER A 181 -13.27 -3.85 -18.37
C SER A 181 -14.39 -2.83 -18.66
N SER A 182 -15.31 -2.64 -17.73
CA SER A 182 -16.41 -1.68 -17.83
C SER A 182 -16.15 -0.36 -17.10
N CYS A 183 -15.01 -0.24 -16.39
CA CYS A 183 -14.67 0.90 -15.54
C CYS A 183 -13.78 1.92 -16.28
N SER A 184 -14.30 2.55 -17.34
CA SER A 184 -13.51 3.47 -18.18
C SER A 184 -12.96 4.71 -17.46
N LYS A 185 -13.53 5.10 -16.33
CA LYS A 185 -13.11 6.27 -15.52
C LYS A 185 -12.33 5.91 -14.26
N LEU A 186 -11.92 4.66 -14.11
CA LEU A 186 -11.22 4.19 -12.92
C LEU A 186 -9.85 4.85 -12.79
N GLU A 187 -9.65 5.58 -11.69
CA GLU A 187 -8.43 6.33 -11.36
C GLU A 187 -7.57 5.59 -10.32
N TRP A 188 -8.22 4.87 -9.40
CA TRP A 188 -7.61 4.17 -8.28
C TRP A 188 -8.13 2.75 -8.17
N LEU A 189 -7.21 1.77 -8.18
CA LEU A 189 -7.51 0.37 -7.96
C LEU A 189 -6.63 -0.19 -6.85
N SER A 190 -7.26 -0.77 -5.83
CA SER A 190 -6.60 -1.46 -4.73
C SER A 190 -7.19 -2.87 -4.58
N ILE A 191 -6.34 -3.89 -4.59
CA ILE A 191 -6.70 -5.31 -4.47
C ILE A 191 -5.79 -5.92 -3.40
N VAL A 192 -6.33 -6.12 -2.19
CA VAL A 192 -5.55 -6.55 -1.03
C VAL A 192 -6.09 -7.84 -0.46
N ARG A 193 -5.23 -8.84 -0.28
CA ARG A 193 -5.59 -10.16 0.28
C ARG A 193 -6.80 -10.80 -0.42
N CYS A 194 -6.95 -10.52 -1.70
CA CYS A 194 -8.02 -11.09 -2.50
C CYS A 194 -7.63 -12.48 -3.03
N HIS A 195 -8.64 -13.34 -3.12
CA HIS A 195 -8.49 -14.67 -3.70
C HIS A 195 -9.06 -14.66 -5.12
N LEU A 196 -8.18 -14.82 -6.10
CA LEU A 196 -8.47 -14.63 -7.52
C LEU A 196 -8.44 -15.92 -8.33
N ASP A 197 -7.88 -16.99 -7.77
CA ASP A 197 -7.74 -18.36 -8.34
C ASP A 197 -6.79 -18.47 -9.55
N ASP A 198 -6.29 -17.37 -10.15
CA ASP A 198 -5.48 -17.37 -11.36
C ASP A 198 -4.68 -16.07 -11.57
N GLU A 199 -4.40 -15.70 -12.81
CA GLU A 199 -3.74 -14.47 -13.20
C GLU A 199 -4.63 -13.24 -12.92
N LEU A 200 -4.02 -12.15 -12.48
CA LEU A 200 -4.64 -10.84 -12.46
C LEU A 200 -4.34 -10.14 -13.79
N LYS A 201 -5.22 -10.32 -14.75
CA LYS A 201 -5.05 -9.81 -16.10
C LYS A 201 -6.20 -8.90 -16.48
N VAL A 202 -5.89 -7.75 -17.09
CA VAL A 202 -6.87 -6.81 -17.64
C VAL A 202 -6.39 -6.36 -19.02
N ASP A 203 -6.97 -6.95 -20.07
CA ASP A 203 -6.57 -6.68 -21.45
C ASP A 203 -7.15 -5.37 -21.99
N ARG A 204 -8.34 -4.98 -21.53
CA ARG A 204 -8.95 -3.71 -21.94
C ARG A 204 -8.21 -2.53 -21.31
N PRO A 205 -7.96 -1.45 -22.06
CA PRO A 205 -7.23 -0.31 -21.55
C PRO A 205 -8.00 0.40 -20.43
N LEU A 206 -7.34 0.56 -19.29
CA LEU A 206 -7.79 1.38 -18.15
C LEU A 206 -7.13 2.77 -18.28
N SER A 207 -7.54 3.56 -19.27
CA SER A 207 -6.85 4.80 -19.65
C SER A 207 -6.87 5.89 -18.57
N CYS A 208 -7.78 5.83 -17.60
CA CYS A 208 -7.82 6.79 -16.48
C CYS A 208 -7.07 6.30 -15.24
N LEU A 209 -6.59 5.05 -15.21
CA LEU A 209 -5.96 4.48 -14.04
C LEU A 209 -4.61 5.16 -13.75
N VAL A 210 -4.52 5.78 -12.57
CA VAL A 210 -3.33 6.52 -12.09
C VAL A 210 -2.60 5.76 -11.00
N HIS A 211 -3.33 5.03 -10.15
CA HIS A 211 -2.78 4.30 -9.02
C HIS A 211 -3.27 2.86 -9.01
N LEU A 212 -2.32 1.91 -8.95
CA LEU A 212 -2.57 0.48 -8.82
C LEU A 212 -1.87 -0.05 -7.57
N HIS A 213 -2.64 -0.65 -6.66
CA HIS A 213 -2.13 -1.32 -5.48
C HIS A 213 -2.59 -2.78 -5.47
N VAL A 214 -1.65 -3.71 -5.48
CA VAL A 214 -1.89 -5.15 -5.37
C VAL A 214 -1.09 -5.70 -4.20
N ALA A 215 -1.75 -6.33 -3.21
CA ALA A 215 -1.05 -6.80 -2.02
C ALA A 215 -1.57 -8.14 -1.53
N TYR A 216 -0.66 -9.09 -1.30
CA TYR A 216 -0.94 -10.39 -0.68
C TYR A 216 -2.08 -11.17 -1.36
N CYS A 217 -2.21 -11.03 -2.67
CA CYS A 217 -3.17 -11.77 -3.47
C CYS A 217 -2.59 -13.09 -3.95
N ASP A 218 -3.46 -14.07 -4.10
CA ASP A 218 -3.16 -15.40 -4.60
C ASP A 218 -3.21 -15.34 -6.14
N VAL A 219 -2.13 -14.84 -6.76
CA VAL A 219 -2.04 -14.62 -8.20
C VAL A 219 -0.76 -15.24 -8.75
N THR A 220 -0.80 -15.71 -9.99
CA THR A 220 0.35 -16.28 -10.69
C THR A 220 1.06 -15.29 -11.59
N LYS A 221 0.34 -14.25 -12.05
CA LYS A 221 0.83 -13.19 -12.92
C LYS A 221 0.01 -11.91 -12.75
N ILE A 222 0.62 -10.76 -12.97
CA ILE A 222 -0.05 -9.45 -12.99
C ILE A 222 0.18 -8.81 -14.35
N GLN A 223 -0.91 -8.47 -15.06
CA GLN A 223 -0.85 -7.82 -16.36
C GLN A 223 -1.94 -6.77 -16.50
N PHE A 224 -1.55 -5.51 -16.74
CA PHE A 224 -2.46 -4.40 -16.92
C PHE A 224 -2.10 -3.57 -18.15
N ASN A 225 -3.15 -3.18 -18.90
CA ASN A 225 -3.05 -2.17 -19.93
C ASN A 225 -3.54 -0.82 -19.35
N ALA A 226 -2.62 -0.02 -18.80
CA ALA A 226 -2.92 1.23 -18.09
C ALA A 226 -1.92 2.33 -18.49
N GLU A 227 -2.15 2.98 -19.60
CA GLU A 227 -1.22 3.92 -20.22
C GLU A 227 -0.84 5.10 -19.30
N ASN A 228 -1.79 5.62 -18.53
CA ASN A 228 -1.63 6.76 -17.63
C ASN A 228 -1.28 6.37 -16.18
N LEU A 229 -0.95 5.12 -15.92
CA LEU A 229 -0.55 4.66 -14.60
C LEU A 229 0.72 5.39 -14.14
N LYS A 230 0.67 6.04 -12.98
CA LYS A 230 1.80 6.79 -12.40
C LYS A 230 2.45 6.08 -11.24
N THR A 231 1.65 5.40 -10.42
CA THR A 231 2.11 4.74 -9.20
C THR A 231 1.67 3.29 -9.17
N PHE A 232 2.60 2.39 -8.96
CA PHE A 232 2.36 0.98 -8.74
C PHE A 232 2.90 0.54 -7.39
N VAL A 233 2.04 -0.05 -6.56
CA VAL A 233 2.40 -0.61 -5.25
C VAL A 233 2.11 -2.10 -5.25
N TYR A 234 3.13 -2.90 -5.00
CA TYR A 234 3.00 -4.35 -4.90
C TYR A 234 3.53 -4.88 -3.56
N ARG A 235 2.78 -5.79 -2.93
CA ARG A 235 3.23 -6.49 -1.72
C ARG A 235 2.88 -7.97 -1.81
N GLY A 236 3.87 -8.84 -1.66
CA GLY A 236 3.67 -10.28 -1.72
C GLY A 236 4.89 -11.04 -2.20
N GLU A 237 4.68 -12.26 -2.63
CA GLU A 237 5.70 -13.04 -3.32
C GLU A 237 5.91 -12.49 -4.72
N TRP A 238 7.10 -12.70 -5.28
CA TRP A 238 7.38 -12.24 -6.64
C TRP A 238 6.61 -13.07 -7.67
N HIS A 239 5.91 -12.38 -8.53
CA HIS A 239 5.28 -12.95 -9.72
C HIS A 239 5.66 -12.11 -10.94
N PRO A 240 5.55 -12.68 -12.16
CA PRO A 240 5.73 -11.90 -13.38
C PRO A 240 4.76 -10.71 -13.43
N ILE A 241 5.31 -9.51 -13.62
CA ILE A 241 4.57 -8.26 -13.68
C ILE A 241 4.77 -7.67 -15.09
N ASP A 242 3.69 -7.48 -15.82
CA ASP A 242 3.67 -6.85 -17.13
C ASP A 242 2.86 -5.54 -17.07
N LEU A 243 3.58 -4.43 -17.01
CA LEU A 243 3.08 -3.06 -17.08
C LEU A 243 3.72 -2.32 -18.27
N SER A 244 4.12 -3.05 -19.31
CA SER A 244 4.85 -2.51 -20.47
C SER A 244 4.11 -1.39 -21.20
N GLN A 245 2.77 -1.38 -21.11
CA GLN A 245 1.93 -0.34 -21.70
C GLN A 245 1.82 0.93 -20.82
N SER A 246 2.34 0.90 -19.59
CA SER A 246 2.23 2.02 -18.63
C SER A 246 3.35 3.04 -18.85
N ARG A 247 3.22 3.89 -19.86
CA ARG A 247 4.25 4.84 -20.30
C ARG A 247 4.50 5.97 -19.30
N GLU A 248 3.51 6.32 -18.49
CA GLU A 248 3.60 7.38 -17.46
C GLU A 248 4.01 6.86 -16.09
N LEU A 249 4.35 5.56 -15.97
CA LEU A 249 4.73 4.95 -14.70
C LEU A 249 6.06 5.55 -14.19
N LYS A 250 6.00 6.20 -13.02
CA LYS A 250 7.13 6.90 -12.41
C LYS A 250 7.53 6.32 -11.06
N ASP A 251 6.55 5.97 -10.24
CA ASP A 251 6.76 5.55 -8.86
C ASP A 251 6.38 4.09 -8.67
N VAL A 252 7.32 3.28 -8.23
CA VAL A 252 7.12 1.85 -7.99
C VAL A 252 7.58 1.48 -6.59
N HIS A 253 6.67 0.86 -5.82
CA HIS A 253 6.95 0.36 -4.49
C HIS A 253 6.73 -1.16 -4.45
N LEU A 254 7.81 -1.90 -4.29
CA LEU A 254 7.80 -3.36 -4.22
C LEU A 254 8.16 -3.81 -2.80
N HIS A 255 7.23 -4.46 -2.13
CA HIS A 255 7.45 -5.07 -0.84
C HIS A 255 7.39 -6.59 -1.02
N LEU A 256 8.55 -7.20 -1.18
CA LEU A 256 8.69 -8.58 -1.59
C LEU A 256 8.89 -9.51 -0.40
N ASN A 257 8.06 -10.56 -0.34
CA ASN A 257 8.19 -11.68 0.58
C ASN A 257 8.79 -12.86 -0.19
N GLY A 258 9.56 -13.71 0.47
CA GLY A 258 10.11 -14.93 -0.16
C GLY A 258 11.55 -14.81 -0.68
N CYS A 259 12.05 -15.85 -1.32
CA CYS A 259 13.44 -16.05 -1.69
C CYS A 259 13.80 -15.41 -3.05
N ILE A 260 13.50 -14.13 -3.28
CA ILE A 260 14.01 -13.46 -4.47
C ILE A 260 15.47 -13.05 -4.24
N THR A 261 16.30 -13.28 -5.24
CA THR A 261 17.63 -12.72 -5.26
C THR A 261 17.58 -11.28 -5.74
N LEU A 262 18.36 -10.39 -5.11
CA LEU A 262 18.55 -9.02 -5.60
C LEU A 262 19.06 -8.99 -7.04
N GLU A 263 19.79 -10.02 -7.45
CA GLU A 263 20.25 -10.24 -8.81
C GLU A 263 19.09 -10.35 -9.80
N HIS A 264 18.06 -11.14 -9.46
CA HIS A 264 16.86 -11.24 -10.30
C HIS A 264 16.15 -9.89 -10.44
N ALA A 265 16.00 -9.15 -9.35
CA ALA A 265 15.42 -7.81 -9.40
C ALA A 265 16.23 -6.86 -10.30
N LEU A 266 17.57 -6.90 -10.23
CA LEU A 266 18.46 -6.08 -11.08
C LEU A 266 18.41 -6.45 -12.57
N THR A 267 18.13 -7.70 -12.89
CA THR A 267 18.09 -8.18 -14.29
C THR A 267 16.73 -8.00 -14.93
N THR A 268 15.64 -8.15 -14.16
CA THR A 268 14.27 -8.15 -14.69
C THR A 268 13.57 -6.79 -14.61
N LEU A 269 13.72 -6.06 -13.49
CA LEU A 269 13.02 -4.78 -13.30
C LEU A 269 13.37 -3.71 -14.34
N PRO A 270 14.62 -3.51 -14.77
CA PRO A 270 14.93 -2.47 -15.77
C PRO A 270 14.20 -2.69 -17.09
N THR A 271 13.96 -3.96 -17.47
CA THR A 271 13.27 -4.33 -18.70
C THR A 271 11.76 -4.26 -18.54
N ALA A 272 11.24 -4.71 -17.39
CA ALA A 272 9.82 -4.70 -17.09
C ALA A 272 9.28 -3.29 -16.82
N LEU A 273 10.12 -2.39 -16.28
CA LEU A 273 9.72 -1.07 -15.79
C LEU A 273 10.71 0.03 -16.30
N PRO A 274 10.82 0.24 -17.61
CA PRO A 274 11.89 1.06 -18.20
C PRO A 274 11.74 2.57 -17.94
N THR A 275 10.55 3.04 -17.59
CA THR A 275 10.24 4.48 -17.45
C THR A 275 10.32 5.01 -16.03
N ILE A 276 10.51 4.15 -15.04
CA ILE A 276 10.44 4.53 -13.63
C ILE A 276 11.52 5.55 -13.24
N GLN A 277 11.12 6.47 -12.36
CA GLN A 277 11.99 7.50 -11.79
C GLN A 277 12.26 7.24 -10.30
N SER A 278 11.36 6.54 -9.63
CA SER A 278 11.43 6.22 -8.20
C SER A 278 11.15 4.74 -7.99
N LEU A 279 12.06 4.05 -7.30
CA LEU A 279 11.93 2.66 -6.91
C LEU A 279 12.16 2.50 -5.41
N THR A 280 11.15 1.97 -4.72
CA THR A 280 11.28 1.47 -3.36
C THR A 280 11.22 -0.05 -3.39
N LEU A 281 12.27 -0.71 -2.92
CA LEU A 281 12.35 -2.16 -2.81
C LEU A 281 12.56 -2.56 -1.34
N ILE A 282 11.53 -3.16 -0.76
CA ILE A 282 11.54 -3.65 0.62
C ILE A 282 11.54 -5.17 0.58
N ALA A 283 12.53 -5.79 1.19
CA ALA A 283 12.62 -7.23 1.32
C ALA A 283 12.44 -7.65 2.78
N THR A 284 11.39 -8.44 3.04
CA THR A 284 11.05 -8.90 4.40
C THR A 284 11.70 -10.21 4.80
N THR A 285 12.31 -10.91 3.87
CA THR A 285 13.02 -12.16 4.10
C THR A 285 14.51 -12.00 3.80
N ARG A 286 15.29 -12.95 4.33
CA ARG A 286 16.73 -13.02 4.08
C ARG A 286 16.98 -13.12 2.58
N LEU A 287 17.51 -12.05 2.01
CA LEU A 287 17.92 -12.03 0.62
C LEU A 287 19.31 -12.67 0.49
N LYS A 288 19.46 -13.57 -0.44
CA LYS A 288 20.80 -13.91 -0.91
C LYS A 288 21.34 -12.69 -1.62
N MET A 289 22.43 -12.13 -1.08
CA MET A 289 23.13 -11.04 -1.77
C MET A 289 23.71 -11.59 -3.06
N PRO A 290 23.51 -10.92 -4.19
CA PRO A 290 24.07 -11.36 -5.46
C PRO A 290 25.61 -11.23 -5.44
N GLY A 291 26.28 -11.89 -6.37
CA GLY A 291 27.62 -11.47 -6.75
C GLY A 291 27.61 -10.07 -7.34
N LEU A 292 28.75 -9.41 -7.37
CA LEU A 292 28.86 -8.11 -8.04
C LEU A 292 28.64 -8.32 -9.55
N LEU A 293 27.57 -7.72 -10.09
CA LEU A 293 27.29 -7.76 -11.53
C LEU A 293 28.17 -6.74 -12.25
N GLU A 294 28.94 -7.18 -13.21
CA GLU A 294 29.81 -6.28 -14.01
C GLU A 294 28.98 -5.40 -14.95
N ASN A 295 27.98 -5.98 -15.61
CA ASN A 295 27.12 -5.32 -16.61
C ASN A 295 25.64 -5.56 -16.32
N PRO A 296 25.06 -4.94 -15.28
CA PRO A 296 23.63 -5.07 -15.02
C PRO A 296 22.81 -4.34 -16.09
N SER A 297 21.58 -4.81 -16.31
CA SER A 297 20.60 -4.06 -17.11
C SER A 297 20.37 -2.67 -16.49
N LYS A 298 20.17 -1.65 -17.32
CA LYS A 298 20.15 -0.26 -16.84
C LYS A 298 18.76 0.32 -16.75
N PHE A 299 18.46 0.93 -15.60
CA PHE A 299 17.34 1.84 -15.45
C PHE A 299 17.64 3.16 -16.16
N SER A 300 16.93 3.47 -17.22
CA SER A 300 17.22 4.63 -18.06
C SER A 300 16.83 5.97 -17.44
N LYS A 301 15.91 5.98 -16.45
CA LYS A 301 15.35 7.22 -15.88
C LYS A 301 15.33 7.24 -14.35
N LEU A 302 15.86 6.22 -13.68
CA LEU A 302 15.78 6.10 -12.22
C LEU A 302 16.61 7.18 -11.52
N LYS A 303 15.95 7.99 -10.69
CA LYS A 303 16.52 9.10 -9.92
C LYS A 303 16.53 8.85 -8.42
N TYR A 304 15.53 8.14 -7.91
CA TYR A 304 15.39 7.79 -6.51
C TYR A 304 15.35 6.29 -6.32
N LEU A 305 16.21 5.78 -5.44
CA LEU A 305 16.23 4.36 -5.06
C LEU A 305 16.25 4.25 -3.54
N HIS A 306 15.25 3.55 -3.01
CA HIS A 306 15.20 3.12 -1.61
C HIS A 306 15.27 1.61 -1.53
N LEU A 307 16.27 1.08 -0.83
CA LEU A 307 16.46 -0.34 -0.56
C LEU A 307 16.32 -0.58 0.94
N ASP A 308 15.35 -1.38 1.36
CA ASP A 308 15.16 -1.80 2.74
C ASP A 308 15.39 -3.32 2.84
N LEU A 309 16.50 -3.71 3.47
CA LEU A 309 17.06 -5.05 3.37
C LEU A 309 17.29 -5.66 4.75
N ILE A 310 16.91 -6.93 4.91
CA ILE A 310 17.28 -7.73 6.07
C ILE A 310 18.58 -8.46 5.78
N ILE A 311 19.64 -8.10 6.51
CA ILE A 311 20.99 -8.65 6.32
C ILE A 311 21.37 -9.55 7.48
N THR A 312 21.90 -10.73 7.17
CA THR A 312 22.43 -11.67 8.14
C THR A 312 23.96 -11.61 8.21
N HIS A 313 24.57 -12.21 9.24
CA HIS A 313 26.04 -12.30 9.36
C HIS A 313 26.72 -12.90 8.13
N LYS A 314 26.08 -13.90 7.48
CA LYS A 314 26.64 -14.57 6.31
C LYS A 314 26.68 -13.65 5.09
N ASP A 315 25.81 -12.67 5.04
CA ASP A 315 25.64 -11.76 3.91
C ASP A 315 26.42 -10.47 4.09
N ALA A 316 26.91 -10.17 5.29
CA ALA A 316 27.64 -8.93 5.59
C ALA A 316 28.86 -8.69 4.69
N GLY A 317 29.55 -9.76 4.27
CA GLY A 317 30.67 -9.69 3.32
C GLY A 317 30.27 -9.40 1.86
N ASN A 318 28.97 -9.48 1.54
CA ASN A 318 28.46 -9.30 0.17
C ASN A 318 27.69 -7.98 -0.01
N ILE A 319 27.64 -7.11 1.01
CA ILE A 319 26.94 -5.82 0.94
C ILE A 319 27.46 -4.97 -0.23
N LEU A 320 28.74 -5.09 -0.57
CA LEU A 320 29.34 -4.41 -1.72
C LEU A 320 28.61 -4.71 -3.04
N SER A 321 27.96 -5.87 -3.16
CA SER A 321 27.18 -6.22 -4.36
C SER A 321 26.00 -5.27 -4.63
N LEU A 322 25.53 -4.51 -3.61
CA LEU A 322 24.54 -3.45 -3.80
C LEU A 322 25.02 -2.33 -4.70
N ALA A 323 26.32 -2.18 -4.86
CA ALA A 323 26.89 -1.27 -5.85
C ALA A 323 26.50 -1.63 -7.30
N SER A 324 26.04 -2.88 -7.56
CA SER A 324 25.43 -3.23 -8.83
C SER A 324 24.16 -2.40 -9.14
N TYR A 325 23.39 -1.98 -8.12
CA TYR A 325 22.27 -1.05 -8.29
C TYR A 325 22.73 0.34 -8.71
N LEU A 326 23.84 0.81 -8.16
CA LEU A 326 24.44 2.08 -8.58
C LEU A 326 24.88 2.01 -10.04
N ARG A 327 25.48 0.90 -10.48
CA ARG A 327 25.84 0.68 -11.89
C ARG A 327 24.61 0.58 -12.79
N ALA A 328 23.53 -0.02 -12.28
CA ALA A 328 22.26 -0.13 -12.99
C ALA A 328 21.49 1.19 -13.10
N ALA A 329 21.77 2.17 -12.21
CA ALA A 329 21.05 3.44 -12.13
C ALA A 329 22.00 4.66 -12.31
N PRO A 330 22.50 4.92 -13.53
CA PRO A 330 23.51 5.95 -13.76
C PRO A 330 23.01 7.39 -13.51
N LEU A 331 21.69 7.62 -13.54
CA LEU A 331 21.06 8.93 -13.32
C LEU A 331 20.55 9.14 -11.89
N ILE A 332 20.97 8.30 -10.96
CA ILE A 332 20.50 8.35 -9.58
C ILE A 332 20.88 9.67 -8.91
N GLU A 333 19.89 10.34 -8.31
CA GLU A 333 20.06 11.60 -7.58
C GLU A 333 19.99 11.39 -6.06
N LYS A 334 19.18 10.43 -5.62
CA LYS A 334 18.98 10.10 -4.20
C LYS A 334 19.00 8.59 -3.98
N LEU A 335 19.84 8.13 -3.05
CA LEU A 335 19.95 6.74 -2.62
C LEU A 335 19.68 6.63 -1.12
N GLU A 336 18.76 5.75 -0.75
CA GLU A 336 18.47 5.39 0.64
C GLU A 336 18.70 3.89 0.83
N LEU A 337 19.53 3.52 1.77
CA LEU A 337 19.84 2.14 2.14
C LEU A 337 19.44 1.92 3.59
N ASN A 338 18.46 1.09 3.83
CA ASN A 338 18.04 0.69 5.18
C ASN A 338 18.50 -0.73 5.46
N PHE A 339 19.45 -0.89 6.38
CA PHE A 339 19.96 -2.18 6.81
C PHE A 339 19.27 -2.61 8.10
N ARG A 340 18.33 -3.54 7.99
CA ARG A 340 17.76 -4.21 9.15
C ARG A 340 18.65 -5.42 9.46
N SER A 341 19.46 -5.34 10.51
CA SER A 341 20.36 -6.42 10.93
C SER A 341 19.87 -7.07 12.19
N PHE A 342 19.89 -8.41 12.22
CA PHE A 342 19.62 -9.20 13.44
C PHE A 342 20.86 -9.52 14.26
N ALA A 343 22.01 -8.95 13.89
CA ALA A 343 23.29 -9.42 14.37
C ALA A 343 24.23 -8.31 14.82
N ILE A 344 24.88 -8.54 15.95
CA ILE A 344 25.99 -7.74 16.45
C ILE A 344 27.13 -7.80 15.42
N PRO A 345 27.74 -6.67 15.03
CA PRO A 345 28.88 -6.67 14.13
C PRO A 345 30.02 -7.49 14.72
N HIS A 346 30.37 -8.61 14.13
CA HIS A 346 31.62 -9.27 14.46
C HIS A 346 32.77 -8.44 13.86
N THR A 347 33.70 -8.04 14.72
CA THR A 347 34.88 -7.22 14.44
C THR A 347 35.95 -7.90 13.55
N ARG A 348 35.61 -8.95 12.81
CA ARG A 348 36.53 -9.51 11.81
C ARG A 348 36.56 -8.54 10.60
N GLN A 349 37.51 -7.59 10.68
CA GLN A 349 37.82 -6.70 9.58
C GLN A 349 38.51 -7.50 8.48
N HIS A 350 37.75 -7.85 7.46
CA HIS A 350 38.37 -8.17 6.17
C HIS A 350 38.88 -6.86 5.55
N PRO A 351 39.94 -6.91 4.74
CA PRO A 351 40.40 -5.71 4.03
C PRO A 351 39.26 -5.13 3.19
N ILE A 352 39.11 -3.80 3.28
CA ILE A 352 38.05 -3.07 2.57
C ILE A 352 38.36 -3.15 1.07
N ARG A 353 37.39 -3.65 0.31
CA ARG A 353 37.53 -3.78 -1.15
C ARG A 353 37.11 -2.48 -1.81
N SER A 354 37.84 -2.05 -2.82
CA SER A 354 37.47 -0.92 -3.65
C SER A 354 36.77 -1.42 -4.94
N LEU A 355 35.73 -0.70 -5.37
CA LEU A 355 35.12 -0.94 -6.66
C LEU A 355 35.87 -0.16 -7.75
N PRO A 356 36.23 -0.77 -8.89
CA PRO A 356 36.73 -0.03 -10.02
C PRO A 356 35.64 0.91 -10.56
N GLY A 357 36.03 2.19 -10.62
CA GLY A 357 35.40 3.33 -11.26
C GLY A 357 33.95 3.30 -11.68
N CYS A 358 33.01 3.50 -10.75
CA CYS A 358 31.67 3.96 -11.08
C CYS A 358 31.55 5.44 -10.72
N GLN A 359 31.54 6.33 -11.72
CA GLN A 359 31.28 7.74 -11.48
C GLN A 359 29.76 7.97 -11.32
N HIS A 360 29.37 8.46 -10.15
CA HIS A 360 27.95 8.81 -9.87
C HIS A 360 27.77 10.32 -9.96
N ASN A 361 27.77 10.83 -11.19
CA ASN A 361 27.80 12.27 -11.47
C ASN A 361 26.54 13.03 -11.02
N TYR A 362 25.44 12.32 -10.73
CA TYR A 362 24.16 12.93 -10.37
C TYR A 362 23.74 12.67 -8.92
N LEU A 363 24.46 11.83 -8.17
CA LEU A 363 24.10 11.47 -6.80
C LEU A 363 24.33 12.66 -5.86
N LYS A 364 23.24 13.24 -5.34
CA LYS A 364 23.21 14.40 -4.46
C LYS A 364 23.05 14.02 -2.99
N ASN A 365 22.24 12.98 -2.72
CA ASN A 365 21.88 12.57 -1.37
C ASN A 365 22.10 11.07 -1.18
N LEU A 366 22.85 10.70 -0.17
CA LEU A 366 22.97 9.32 0.30
C LEU A 366 22.54 9.26 1.77
N HIS A 367 21.58 8.39 2.06
CA HIS A 367 21.14 8.12 3.41
C HIS A 367 21.31 6.63 3.72
N VAL A 368 22.08 6.30 4.75
CA VAL A 368 22.30 4.94 5.22
C VAL A 368 21.69 4.82 6.62
N MET A 369 20.60 4.08 6.74
CA MET A 369 19.91 3.75 7.98
C MET A 369 20.39 2.38 8.49
N GLY A 370 20.49 2.21 9.80
CA GLY A 370 21.07 1.01 10.40
C GLY A 370 22.58 0.88 10.14
N PHE A 371 23.28 2.02 10.15
CA PHE A 371 24.73 2.03 9.99
C PHE A 371 25.42 1.52 11.26
N MET A 372 26.19 0.46 11.13
CA MET A 372 26.92 -0.19 12.21
C MET A 372 28.45 -0.16 12.00
N GLY A 373 28.93 0.48 10.95
CA GLY A 373 30.34 0.52 10.62
C GLY A 373 30.92 -0.81 10.14
N SER A 374 30.10 -1.72 9.63
CA SER A 374 30.58 -2.99 9.07
C SER A 374 31.40 -2.77 7.80
N THR A 375 32.36 -3.67 7.52
CA THR A 375 33.24 -3.57 6.32
C THR A 375 32.42 -3.39 5.05
N GLY A 376 31.34 -4.16 4.84
CA GLY A 376 30.51 -4.03 3.64
C GLY A 376 29.79 -2.69 3.53
N GLN A 377 29.36 -2.08 4.65
CA GLN A 377 28.77 -0.74 4.65
C GLN A 377 29.83 0.32 4.28
N LEU A 378 31.05 0.18 4.82
CA LEU A 378 32.16 1.06 4.46
C LEU A 378 32.58 0.93 2.99
N GLU A 379 32.53 -0.28 2.43
CA GLU A 379 32.80 -0.54 1.00
C GLU A 379 31.82 0.20 0.08
N ILE A 380 30.53 0.25 0.45
CA ILE A 380 29.52 1.03 -0.32
C ILE A 380 29.78 2.53 -0.21
N LEU A 381 30.16 3.00 0.99
CA LEU A 381 30.48 4.42 1.16
C LEU A 381 31.70 4.82 0.32
N LEU A 382 32.69 3.95 0.20
CA LEU A 382 33.82 4.16 -0.72
C LEU A 382 33.40 4.22 -2.18
N ALA A 383 32.41 3.43 -2.58
CA ALA A 383 31.91 3.46 -3.96
C ALA A 383 31.32 4.81 -4.36
N VAL A 384 30.89 5.61 -3.39
CA VAL A 384 30.24 6.91 -3.60
C VAL A 384 31.07 8.12 -3.09
N GLU A 385 32.22 7.91 -2.42
CA GLU A 385 33.02 9.00 -1.84
C GLU A 385 33.45 10.04 -2.88
N ASN A 386 33.67 9.59 -4.13
CA ASN A 386 34.09 10.43 -5.25
C ASN A 386 32.92 10.90 -6.13
N ALA A 387 31.68 10.85 -5.66
CA ALA A 387 30.55 11.38 -6.39
C ALA A 387 30.58 12.92 -6.43
N PRO A 388 30.84 13.56 -7.58
CA PRO A 388 31.14 15.01 -7.64
C PRO A 388 29.94 15.88 -7.28
N ALA A 389 28.72 15.34 -7.38
CA ALA A 389 27.46 16.04 -7.06
C ALA A 389 26.97 15.79 -5.64
N LEU A 390 27.68 15.02 -4.82
CA LEU A 390 27.23 14.64 -3.49
C LEU A 390 27.20 15.87 -2.55
N GLN A 391 25.99 16.18 -2.05
CA GLN A 391 25.75 17.32 -1.18
C GLN A 391 25.53 16.89 0.28
N VAL A 392 24.84 15.76 0.47
CA VAL A 392 24.46 15.29 1.81
C VAL A 392 24.70 13.79 1.93
N LEU A 393 25.45 13.42 2.96
CA LEU A 393 25.62 12.04 3.41
C LEU A 393 25.07 11.93 4.85
N THR A 394 24.07 11.11 5.04
CA THR A 394 23.47 10.84 6.36
C THR A 394 23.72 9.39 6.76
N LEU A 395 24.34 9.18 7.91
CA LEU A 395 24.51 7.89 8.54
C LEU A 395 23.65 7.85 9.79
N ASP A 396 22.58 7.08 9.76
CA ASP A 396 21.69 6.87 10.89
C ASP A 396 22.02 5.51 11.53
N THR A 397 22.39 5.54 12.81
CA THR A 397 22.75 4.35 13.57
C THR A 397 21.58 3.72 14.30
N ASP A 398 20.37 4.31 14.22
CA ASP A 398 19.18 3.78 14.88
C ASP A 398 18.65 2.54 14.15
N CYS A 399 18.91 1.37 14.72
CA CYS A 399 18.33 0.10 14.32
C CYS A 399 17.02 -0.14 15.06
N LYS A 400 15.89 -0.12 14.39
CA LYS A 400 14.55 -0.32 14.96
C LYS A 400 14.27 -1.74 15.52
N TYR A 401 15.25 -2.64 15.51
CA TYR A 401 15.09 -4.02 16.01
C TYR A 401 16.05 -4.34 17.15
N ASN A 402 15.49 -4.76 18.27
CA ASN A 402 15.99 -5.34 19.54
C ASN A 402 15.86 -4.42 20.73
N GLU A 403 14.71 -4.52 21.40
CA GLU A 403 14.47 -3.87 22.72
C GLU A 403 15.25 -4.52 23.88
N ASP A 404 15.77 -5.77 23.71
CA ASP A 404 16.25 -6.57 24.83
C ASP A 404 17.68 -6.26 25.36
N HIS A 405 18.48 -5.40 24.69
CA HIS A 405 19.87 -5.14 25.09
C HIS A 405 20.28 -3.66 25.03
N GLN A 406 19.60 -2.81 25.75
CA GLN A 406 19.76 -1.35 25.71
C GLN A 406 21.19 -0.85 25.98
N GLY A 407 21.95 -1.48 26.89
CA GLY A 407 23.34 -1.09 27.19
C GLY A 407 24.34 -1.40 26.07
N ILE A 408 24.22 -2.57 25.45
CA ILE A 408 25.06 -2.98 24.32
C ILE A 408 24.73 -2.10 23.09
N ARG A 409 23.47 -1.77 22.88
CA ARG A 409 23.00 -0.90 21.80
C ARG A 409 23.67 0.48 21.86
N THR A 410 23.67 1.15 23.04
CA THR A 410 24.29 2.46 23.21
C THR A 410 25.79 2.45 22.89
N TYR A 411 26.51 1.40 23.34
CA TYR A 411 27.93 1.23 23.02
C TYR A 411 28.16 1.07 21.52
N LEU A 412 27.37 0.23 20.84
CA LEU A 412 27.50 -0.02 19.40
C LEU A 412 27.18 1.23 18.57
N ILE A 413 26.16 1.99 18.94
CA ILE A 413 25.84 3.28 18.32
C ILE A 413 27.01 4.23 18.44
N GLY A 414 27.59 4.40 19.65
CA GLY A 414 28.75 5.25 19.84
C GLY A 414 29.98 4.83 19.04
N LEU A 415 30.20 3.53 18.89
CA LEU A 415 31.27 2.97 18.06
C LEU A 415 31.02 3.23 16.57
N ALA A 416 29.79 2.99 16.07
CA ALA A 416 29.42 3.24 14.69
C ALA A 416 29.55 4.73 14.31
N CYS A 417 29.10 5.63 15.19
CA CYS A 417 29.27 7.08 15.01
C CYS A 417 30.73 7.47 14.89
N ARG A 418 31.62 6.90 15.75
CA ARG A 418 33.04 7.15 15.69
C ARG A 418 33.62 6.63 14.38
N ILE A 419 33.38 5.39 14.00
CA ILE A 419 33.82 4.80 12.74
C ILE A 419 33.40 5.65 11.56
N GLY A 420 32.11 6.07 11.52
CA GLY A 420 31.62 6.93 10.44
C GLY A 420 32.35 8.25 10.32
N LYS A 421 32.62 8.94 11.45
CA LYS A 421 33.33 10.22 11.49
C LYS A 421 34.81 10.06 11.12
N ASP A 422 35.47 9.09 11.73
CA ASP A 422 36.91 8.86 11.53
C ASP A 422 37.22 8.39 10.10
N TYR A 423 36.31 7.52 9.56
CA TYR A 423 36.55 6.96 8.23
C TYR A 423 36.22 7.91 7.09
N LEU A 424 35.23 8.78 7.23
CA LEU A 424 34.74 9.65 6.16
C LEU A 424 35.20 11.11 6.30
N GLY A 425 35.56 11.54 7.51
CA GLY A 425 35.88 12.96 7.77
C GLY A 425 36.96 13.55 6.89
N GLU A 426 37.98 12.75 6.50
CA GLU A 426 39.08 13.17 5.65
C GLU A 426 38.88 12.83 4.17
N ARG A 427 37.83 12.04 3.82
CA ARG A 427 37.65 11.46 2.47
C ARG A 427 36.57 12.15 1.66
N LEU A 428 35.64 12.82 2.32
CA LEU A 428 34.53 13.49 1.62
C LEU A 428 35.00 14.81 1.00
N LEU A 429 34.37 15.17 -0.10
CA LEU A 429 34.58 16.49 -0.72
C LEU A 429 34.18 17.60 0.27
N GLN A 430 34.88 18.71 0.27
CA GLN A 430 34.59 19.86 1.18
C GLN A 430 33.14 20.41 1.02
N THR A 431 32.50 20.14 -0.12
CA THR A 431 31.11 20.54 -0.41
C THR A 431 30.09 19.61 0.20
N THR A 432 30.46 18.41 0.66
CA THR A 432 29.56 17.40 1.18
C THR A 432 29.32 17.59 2.67
N LYS A 433 28.06 17.70 3.08
CA LYS A 433 27.66 17.74 4.50
C LYS A 433 27.48 16.32 5.03
N LEU A 434 28.24 15.98 6.09
CA LEU A 434 28.12 14.69 6.78
C LEU A 434 27.25 14.84 8.05
N TYR A 435 26.20 14.04 8.14
CA TYR A 435 25.40 13.89 9.35
C TYR A 435 25.54 12.46 9.87
N VAL A 436 25.88 12.31 11.15
CA VAL A 436 25.98 11.01 11.81
C VAL A 436 25.13 11.09 13.08
N ALA A 437 24.03 10.37 13.09
CA ALA A 437 23.02 10.34 14.15
C ALA A 437 22.98 8.98 14.88
#